data_3fa745611a3d90d260f561390b981141
#
_entry.id   3fa745611a3d90d260f561390b981141
#
_cell.length_a   1.000
_cell.length_b   1.000
_cell.length_c   1.000
_cell.angle_alpha   90.00
_cell.angle_beta   90.00
_cell.angle_gamma   90.00
#
_symmetry.space_group_name_H-M   'P 1'
#
loop_
_entity.id
_entity.type
_entity.pdbx_description
1 polymer ?
#
loop_
_entity_poly.entity_id
_entity_poly.type
_entity_poly.pdbx_seq_one_letter_code
_entity_poly.pdbx_strand_id
1 'polypeptide(L)'
;MSLRSSLAEISPARALRRRLVHEVRSVFNDLDAGERPVQPSDEALFARNSPIRMVHADIVAMMVGGMRGLLLQMLHPHALQGVLDHSDFRTDMHGRLRRTARFVAVTTYGHRDEAEKAIERVNRIHAGVEGRLADGTPYSARDPETLAWVHLAEATSFLAAHLRYVRPGMPLAEQDTYYRQFAVVARKLHADPVPESRAAADALEQAMRPRLRASEEARAVARLLLEQRPRGAAAVQPLLAAAAVDLLPPYARTMLGLHPPSLGTLPVRAATYGLGRTLRWAFGR
;
A
#
# COMPACT_ATOMS: atom_id res chain seq x y z
N MET A 1 -45.82 -37.27 -4.06
CA MET A 1 -44.59 -36.83 -4.73
C MET A 1 -43.99 -35.72 -3.92
N SER A 2 -42.89 -36.02 -3.20
CA SER A 2 -42.28 -35.16 -2.18
C SER A 2 -41.34 -34.17 -2.84
N LEU A 3 -41.69 -32.89 -2.80
CA LEU A 3 -40.78 -31.75 -3.09
C LEU A 3 -39.89 -31.49 -1.86
N ARG A 4 -38.90 -32.35 -1.65
CA ARG A 4 -37.77 -32.01 -0.78
C ARG A 4 -36.75 -31.25 -1.65
N SER A 5 -36.98 -29.96 -1.84
CA SER A 5 -36.00 -29.03 -2.39
C SER A 5 -34.76 -29.00 -1.49
N SER A 6 -33.67 -29.40 -2.05
CA SER A 6 -32.30 -29.36 -1.52
C SER A 6 -31.94 -27.93 -1.11
N LEU A 7 -32.18 -27.58 0.12
CA LEU A 7 -31.42 -26.56 0.83
C LEU A 7 -30.04 -27.21 1.09
N ALA A 8 -29.16 -27.09 0.12
CA ALA A 8 -27.75 -27.41 0.34
C ALA A 8 -27.28 -26.55 1.51
N GLU A 9 -27.21 -27.12 2.73
CA GLU A 9 -26.68 -26.49 3.93
C GLU A 9 -25.31 -25.96 3.58
N ILE A 10 -25.22 -24.63 3.44
CA ILE A 10 -23.94 -23.98 3.21
C ILE A 10 -23.15 -24.17 4.50
N SER A 11 -22.15 -25.03 4.47
CA SER A 11 -21.26 -25.26 5.60
C SER A 11 -20.88 -23.92 6.26
N PRO A 12 -20.92 -23.78 7.60
CA PRO A 12 -20.56 -22.54 8.30
C PRO A 12 -19.21 -21.98 7.85
N ALA A 13 -18.24 -22.86 7.56
CA ALA A 13 -16.94 -22.46 7.01
C ALA A 13 -17.05 -21.80 5.62
N ARG A 14 -17.95 -22.28 4.76
CA ARG A 14 -18.19 -21.67 3.43
C ARG A 14 -18.88 -20.30 3.56
N ALA A 15 -19.80 -20.17 4.52
CA ALA A 15 -20.46 -18.90 4.80
C ALA A 15 -19.46 -17.85 5.33
N LEU A 16 -18.63 -18.24 6.30
CA LEU A 16 -17.57 -17.39 6.84
C LEU A 16 -16.57 -16.97 5.75
N ARG A 17 -16.13 -17.91 4.93
CA ARG A 17 -15.21 -17.66 3.81
C ARG A 17 -15.78 -16.62 2.84
N ARG A 18 -17.05 -16.76 2.43
CA ARG A 18 -17.70 -15.80 1.54
C ARG A 18 -17.80 -14.42 2.16
N ARG A 19 -18.17 -14.34 3.45
CA ARG A 19 -18.25 -13.08 4.17
C ARG A 19 -16.88 -12.38 4.23
N LEU A 20 -15.81 -13.08 4.61
CA LEU A 20 -14.46 -12.52 4.66
C LEU A 20 -13.99 -12.02 3.29
N VAL A 21 -14.23 -12.80 2.23
CA VAL A 21 -13.88 -12.38 0.86
C VAL A 21 -14.67 -11.14 0.45
N HIS A 22 -15.96 -11.05 0.78
CA HIS A 22 -16.79 -9.89 0.47
C HIS A 22 -16.30 -8.64 1.24
N GLU A 23 -16.08 -8.74 2.56
CA GLU A 23 -15.60 -7.63 3.39
C GLU A 23 -14.23 -7.11 2.90
N VAL A 24 -13.30 -8.00 2.58
CA VAL A 24 -12.00 -7.58 2.03
C VAL A 24 -12.18 -6.89 0.67
N ARG A 25 -13.01 -7.44 -0.22
CA ARG A 25 -13.25 -6.81 -1.54
C ARG A 25 -13.86 -5.42 -1.41
N SER A 26 -14.75 -5.18 -0.45
CA SER A 26 -15.35 -3.86 -0.21
C SER A 26 -14.35 -2.82 0.31
N VAL A 27 -13.26 -3.25 0.95
CA VAL A 27 -12.18 -2.34 1.36
C VAL A 27 -11.42 -1.78 0.15
N PHE A 28 -11.19 -2.62 -0.87
CA PHE A 28 -10.36 -2.27 -2.03
C PHE A 28 -11.16 -1.83 -3.26
N ASN A 29 -12.46 -2.07 -3.29
CA ASN A 29 -13.31 -1.74 -4.43
C ASN A 29 -14.60 -1.08 -3.97
N ASP A 30 -15.10 -0.12 -4.72
CA ASP A 30 -16.41 0.46 -4.50
C ASP A 30 -17.48 -0.47 -5.07
N LEU A 31 -17.83 -1.50 -4.28
CA LEU A 31 -18.81 -2.48 -4.70
C LEU A 31 -20.20 -1.84 -4.88
N ASP A 32 -20.51 -0.80 -4.11
CA ASP A 32 -21.78 -0.07 -4.19
C ASP A 32 -21.83 0.76 -5.49
N ALA A 33 -20.71 1.29 -5.96
CA ALA A 33 -20.57 1.93 -7.27
C ALA A 33 -20.36 0.92 -8.42
N GLY A 34 -20.44 -0.37 -8.16
CA GLY A 34 -20.28 -1.43 -9.17
C GLY A 34 -18.83 -1.71 -9.58
N GLU A 35 -17.84 -1.20 -8.83
CA GLU A 35 -16.44 -1.53 -9.10
C GLU A 35 -16.19 -3.04 -8.93
N ARG A 36 -15.50 -3.63 -9.89
CA ARG A 36 -15.06 -5.02 -9.82
C ARG A 36 -13.59 -5.12 -9.47
N PRO A 37 -13.17 -6.16 -8.73
CA PRO A 37 -11.76 -6.46 -8.53
C PRO A 37 -11.02 -6.58 -9.86
N VAL A 38 -9.79 -6.07 -9.89
CA VAL A 38 -8.90 -6.21 -11.05
C VAL A 38 -8.70 -7.69 -11.35
N GLN A 39 -8.94 -8.07 -12.60
CA GLN A 39 -8.73 -9.44 -13.07
C GLN A 39 -7.27 -9.63 -13.48
N PRO A 40 -6.58 -10.65 -12.97
CA PRO A 40 -5.22 -10.93 -13.41
C PRO A 40 -5.18 -11.32 -14.89
N SER A 41 -4.31 -10.65 -15.66
CA SER A 41 -4.07 -10.92 -17.07
C SER A 41 -2.75 -11.66 -17.29
N ASP A 42 -2.68 -12.46 -18.33
CA ASP A 42 -1.42 -13.02 -18.83
C ASP A 42 -0.62 -11.99 -19.62
N GLU A 43 -1.31 -11.01 -20.20
CA GLU A 43 -0.74 -9.86 -20.90
C GLU A 43 -0.51 -8.64 -19.98
N ALA A 44 -0.25 -8.88 -18.69
CA ALA A 44 0.11 -7.84 -17.74
C ALA A 44 1.54 -7.33 -17.99
N LEU A 45 1.92 -6.22 -17.34
CA LEU A 45 3.30 -5.70 -17.35
C LEU A 45 4.32 -6.72 -16.82
N PHE A 46 3.87 -7.62 -15.92
CA PHE A 46 4.74 -8.57 -15.23
C PHE A 46 4.23 -9.99 -15.37
N ALA A 47 5.16 -10.95 -15.54
CA ALA A 47 4.83 -12.36 -15.66
C ALA A 47 4.14 -12.91 -14.39
N ARG A 48 3.32 -13.98 -14.54
CA ARG A 48 2.53 -14.57 -13.44
C ARG A 48 3.35 -14.88 -12.19
N ASN A 49 4.55 -15.41 -12.35
CA ASN A 49 5.41 -15.85 -11.25
C ASN A 49 6.48 -14.79 -10.88
N SER A 50 6.26 -13.54 -11.25
CA SER A 50 7.22 -12.47 -10.97
C SER A 50 7.22 -12.09 -9.48
N PRO A 51 8.38 -11.70 -8.92
CA PRO A 51 8.49 -11.24 -7.54
C PRO A 51 7.52 -10.11 -7.18
N ILE A 52 7.28 -9.13 -8.06
CA ILE A 52 6.32 -8.05 -7.78
C ILE A 52 4.90 -8.58 -7.60
N ARG A 53 4.46 -9.54 -8.42
CA ARG A 53 3.13 -10.15 -8.27
C ARG A 53 3.03 -10.99 -7.00
N MET A 54 4.12 -11.63 -6.57
CA MET A 54 4.16 -12.37 -5.30
C MET A 54 4.10 -11.43 -4.09
N VAL A 55 4.87 -10.35 -4.10
CA VAL A 55 4.90 -9.37 -3.02
C VAL A 55 3.53 -8.71 -2.85
N HIS A 56 2.88 -8.32 -3.94
CA HIS A 56 1.58 -7.64 -3.92
C HIS A 56 0.38 -8.60 -3.77
N ALA A 57 0.59 -9.92 -3.69
CA ALA A 57 -0.51 -10.88 -3.64
C ALA A 57 -1.16 -11.02 -2.27
N ASP A 58 -0.46 -10.72 -1.18
CA ASP A 58 -1.00 -10.91 0.17
C ASP A 58 -1.68 -9.66 0.68
N ILE A 59 -2.97 -9.78 0.97
CA ILE A 59 -3.83 -8.67 1.36
C ILE A 59 -3.37 -7.99 2.64
N VAL A 60 -3.00 -8.77 3.67
CA VAL A 60 -2.56 -8.22 4.95
C VAL A 60 -1.22 -7.52 4.81
N ALA A 61 -0.27 -8.12 4.09
CA ALA A 61 1.01 -7.51 3.83
C ALA A 61 0.86 -6.19 3.02
N MET A 62 -0.05 -6.16 2.03
CA MET A 62 -0.33 -4.96 1.25
C MET A 62 -0.98 -3.85 2.10
N MET A 63 -1.92 -4.18 3.00
CA MET A 63 -2.52 -3.20 3.90
C MET A 63 -1.50 -2.63 4.89
N VAL A 64 -0.69 -3.47 5.52
CA VAL A 64 0.38 -3.04 6.43
C VAL A 64 1.44 -2.23 5.69
N GLY A 65 1.90 -2.73 4.53
CA GLY A 65 2.88 -2.05 3.68
C GLY A 65 2.36 -0.71 3.17
N GLY A 66 1.11 -0.66 2.72
CA GLY A 66 0.48 0.58 2.25
C GLY A 66 0.40 1.66 3.35
N MET A 67 -0.02 1.30 4.56
CA MET A 67 -0.01 2.24 5.69
C MET A 67 1.40 2.70 6.04
N ARG A 68 2.38 1.77 6.09
CA ARG A 68 3.78 2.13 6.32
C ARG A 68 4.30 3.08 5.24
N GLY A 69 4.01 2.81 3.96
CA GLY A 69 4.42 3.65 2.84
C GLY A 69 3.85 5.06 2.94
N LEU A 70 2.58 5.20 3.27
CA LEU A 70 1.94 6.50 3.48
C LEU A 70 2.54 7.27 4.64
N LEU A 71 2.83 6.62 5.77
CA LEU A 71 3.51 7.26 6.90
C LEU A 71 4.89 7.78 6.50
N LEU A 72 5.65 7.04 5.67
CA LEU A 72 6.94 7.50 5.15
C LEU A 72 6.79 8.66 4.15
N GLN A 73 5.82 8.56 3.23
CA GLN A 73 5.55 9.63 2.24
C GLN A 73 5.33 10.98 2.89
N MET A 74 4.56 11.01 3.99
CA MET A 74 4.20 12.26 4.68
C MET A 74 5.39 12.95 5.36
N LEU A 75 6.54 12.31 5.47
CA LEU A 75 7.77 12.94 5.94
C LEU A 75 8.43 13.83 4.89
N HIS A 76 8.09 13.69 3.60
CA HIS A 76 8.62 14.58 2.56
C HIS A 76 7.72 15.81 2.41
N PRO A 77 8.23 17.05 2.62
CA PRO A 77 7.38 18.24 2.64
C PRO A 77 6.57 18.45 1.36
N HIS A 78 7.18 18.26 0.19
CA HIS A 78 6.48 18.42 -1.10
C HIS A 78 5.38 17.38 -1.29
N ALA A 79 5.65 16.11 -0.94
CA ALA A 79 4.66 15.06 -1.04
C ALA A 79 3.48 15.29 -0.08
N LEU A 80 3.77 15.71 1.15
CA LEU A 80 2.75 16.06 2.14
C LEU A 80 1.89 17.23 1.64
N GLN A 81 2.53 18.34 1.23
CA GLN A 81 1.80 19.53 0.81
C GLN A 81 0.92 19.27 -0.41
N GLY A 82 1.45 18.55 -1.41
CA GLY A 82 0.66 18.17 -2.58
C GLY A 82 -0.58 17.36 -2.22
N VAL A 83 -0.48 16.52 -1.18
CA VAL A 83 -1.64 15.78 -0.64
C VAL A 83 -2.62 16.69 0.06
N LEU A 84 -2.16 17.64 0.86
CA LEU A 84 -2.99 18.55 1.64
C LEU A 84 -3.77 19.51 0.74
N ASP A 85 -3.14 20.02 -0.32
CA ASP A 85 -3.70 21.05 -1.20
C ASP A 85 -4.61 20.48 -2.31
N HIS A 86 -4.31 19.27 -2.79
CA HIS A 86 -4.92 18.74 -4.01
C HIS A 86 -5.70 17.43 -3.82
N SER A 87 -5.96 17.01 -2.60
CA SER A 87 -6.75 15.80 -2.37
C SER A 87 -7.76 15.94 -1.25
N ASP A 88 -8.90 15.25 -1.41
CA ASP A 88 -9.95 15.14 -0.39
C ASP A 88 -9.55 14.24 0.80
N PHE A 89 -8.25 14.20 1.09
CA PHE A 89 -7.70 13.27 2.06
C PHE A 89 -8.33 13.41 3.46
N ARG A 90 -8.75 14.63 3.85
CA ARG A 90 -9.41 14.89 5.14
C ARG A 90 -10.85 14.41 5.17
N THR A 91 -11.55 14.47 4.03
CA THR A 91 -12.98 14.14 3.92
C THR A 91 -13.22 12.76 3.33
N ASP A 92 -12.33 12.26 2.46
CA ASP A 92 -12.42 10.94 1.79
C ASP A 92 -11.07 10.22 1.78
N MET A 93 -10.44 10.06 2.94
CA MET A 93 -9.19 9.30 3.04
C MET A 93 -9.36 7.86 2.53
N HIS A 94 -10.47 7.21 2.87
CA HIS A 94 -10.71 5.83 2.47
C HIS A 94 -10.81 5.68 0.94
N GLY A 95 -11.54 6.56 0.27
CA GLY A 95 -11.62 6.56 -1.20
C GLY A 95 -10.25 6.81 -1.85
N ARG A 96 -9.43 7.70 -1.26
CA ARG A 96 -8.06 7.90 -1.73
C ARG A 96 -7.21 6.64 -1.62
N LEU A 97 -7.21 5.98 -0.45
CA LEU A 97 -6.47 4.74 -0.23
C LEU A 97 -6.92 3.66 -1.22
N ARG A 98 -8.22 3.56 -1.46
CA ARG A 98 -8.82 2.63 -2.42
C ARG A 98 -8.37 2.91 -3.86
N ARG A 99 -8.35 4.19 -4.28
CA ARG A 99 -7.84 4.58 -5.62
C ARG A 99 -6.36 4.22 -5.79
N THR A 100 -5.53 4.44 -4.78
CA THR A 100 -4.11 4.04 -4.79
C THR A 100 -3.96 2.52 -4.84
N ALA A 101 -4.68 1.78 -4.01
CA ALA A 101 -4.65 0.33 -4.02
C ALA A 101 -5.09 -0.25 -5.38
N ARG A 102 -6.12 0.36 -6.01
CA ARG A 102 -6.55 -0.01 -7.35
C ARG A 102 -5.48 0.27 -8.41
N PHE A 103 -4.80 1.41 -8.34
CA PHE A 103 -3.66 1.71 -9.22
C PHE A 103 -2.57 0.63 -9.12
N VAL A 104 -2.16 0.29 -7.89
CA VAL A 104 -1.17 -0.78 -7.65
C VAL A 104 -1.68 -2.12 -8.20
N ALA A 105 -2.96 -2.46 -8.01
CA ALA A 105 -3.52 -3.70 -8.53
C ALA A 105 -3.55 -3.74 -10.06
N VAL A 106 -3.97 -2.65 -10.72
CA VAL A 106 -4.03 -2.56 -12.19
C VAL A 106 -2.63 -2.64 -12.80
N THR A 107 -1.66 -1.90 -12.27
CA THR A 107 -0.28 -1.91 -12.78
C THR A 107 0.45 -3.22 -12.50
N THR A 108 0.03 -3.99 -11.47
CA THR A 108 0.64 -5.29 -11.13
C THR A 108 -0.01 -6.46 -11.89
N TYR A 109 -1.36 -6.47 -11.99
CA TYR A 109 -2.10 -7.65 -12.43
C TYR A 109 -2.94 -7.44 -13.68
N GLY A 110 -3.39 -6.19 -13.95
CA GLY A 110 -4.26 -5.87 -15.08
C GLY A 110 -3.59 -6.05 -16.44
N HIS A 111 -4.39 -6.04 -17.49
CA HIS A 111 -3.87 -6.03 -18.85
C HIS A 111 -2.92 -4.84 -19.05
N ARG A 112 -1.89 -5.01 -19.87
CA ARG A 112 -0.87 -3.97 -20.14
C ARG A 112 -1.48 -2.64 -20.52
N ASP A 113 -2.44 -2.63 -21.42
CA ASP A 113 -3.08 -1.39 -21.89
C ASP A 113 -3.85 -0.68 -20.77
N GLU A 114 -4.46 -1.44 -19.84
CA GLU A 114 -5.13 -0.85 -18.67
C GLU A 114 -4.10 -0.24 -17.71
N ALA A 115 -2.98 -0.91 -17.51
CA ALA A 115 -1.87 -0.40 -16.70
C ALA A 115 -1.28 0.89 -17.29
N GLU A 116 -1.02 0.94 -18.61
CA GLU A 116 -0.52 2.13 -19.30
C GLU A 116 -1.52 3.30 -19.20
N LYS A 117 -2.80 3.06 -19.44
CA LYS A 117 -3.86 4.09 -19.27
C LYS A 117 -3.93 4.61 -17.83
N ALA A 118 -3.75 3.73 -16.83
CA ALA A 118 -3.74 4.13 -15.43
C ALA A 118 -2.52 5.03 -15.12
N ILE A 119 -1.34 4.69 -15.63
CA ILE A 119 -0.11 5.48 -15.50
C ILE A 119 -0.27 6.85 -16.18
N GLU A 120 -0.76 6.89 -17.41
CA GLU A 120 -1.04 8.15 -18.12
C GLU A 120 -2.04 9.04 -17.37
N ARG A 121 -3.08 8.43 -16.79
CA ARG A 121 -4.04 9.17 -15.96
C ARG A 121 -3.36 9.81 -14.75
N VAL A 122 -2.49 9.08 -14.04
CA VAL A 122 -1.74 9.62 -12.89
C VAL A 122 -0.82 10.76 -13.35
N ASN A 123 -0.10 10.60 -14.47
CA ASN A 123 0.75 11.65 -15.02
C ASN A 123 -0.05 12.93 -15.35
N ARG A 124 -1.26 12.80 -15.91
CA ARG A 124 -2.15 13.96 -16.15
C ARG A 124 -2.59 14.63 -14.85
N ILE A 125 -2.91 13.85 -13.81
CA ILE A 125 -3.27 14.40 -12.49
C ILE A 125 -2.06 15.14 -11.89
N HIS A 126 -0.88 14.54 -11.91
CA HIS A 126 0.34 15.14 -11.38
C HIS A 126 0.72 16.45 -12.10
N ALA A 127 0.39 16.58 -13.39
CA ALA A 127 0.62 17.82 -14.15
C ALA A 127 -0.14 19.03 -13.60
N GLY A 128 -1.25 18.82 -12.87
CA GLY A 128 -2.03 19.89 -12.24
C GLY A 128 -1.76 20.06 -10.74
N VAL A 129 -0.80 19.31 -10.16
CA VAL A 129 -0.50 19.36 -8.72
C VAL A 129 0.79 20.13 -8.50
N GLU A 130 0.65 21.42 -8.19
CA GLU A 130 1.76 22.33 -7.89
C GLU A 130 1.31 23.40 -6.90
N GLY A 131 2.26 24.04 -6.21
CA GLY A 131 1.97 25.08 -5.24
C GLY A 131 3.23 25.57 -4.53
N ARG A 132 3.04 26.13 -3.33
CA ARG A 132 4.15 26.60 -2.50
C ARG A 132 4.00 26.11 -1.07
N LEU A 133 5.12 25.76 -0.45
CA LEU A 133 5.20 25.52 0.99
C LEU A 133 4.99 26.83 1.76
N ALA A 134 4.80 26.74 3.07
CA ALA A 134 4.62 27.90 3.94
C ALA A 134 5.82 28.88 3.93
N ASP A 135 7.01 28.41 3.62
CA ASP A 135 8.23 29.24 3.48
C ASP A 135 8.40 29.83 2.08
N GLY A 136 7.42 29.65 1.17
CA GLY A 136 7.45 30.12 -0.20
C GLY A 136 8.14 29.15 -1.20
N THR A 137 8.76 28.08 -0.75
CA THR A 137 9.42 27.08 -1.63
C THR A 137 8.39 26.46 -2.58
N PRO A 138 8.61 26.47 -3.91
CA PRO A 138 7.68 25.85 -4.84
C PRO A 138 7.75 24.32 -4.74
N TYR A 139 6.61 23.65 -4.93
CA TYR A 139 6.55 22.20 -5.08
C TYR A 139 5.75 21.81 -6.32
N SER A 140 6.03 20.63 -6.86
CA SER A 140 5.25 20.01 -7.94
C SER A 140 5.23 18.51 -7.77
N ALA A 141 4.09 17.88 -8.05
CA ALA A 141 4.01 16.41 -8.11
C ALA A 141 4.71 15.81 -9.36
N ARG A 142 5.29 16.64 -10.21
CA ARG A 142 6.15 16.23 -11.33
C ARG A 142 7.64 16.28 -10.98
N ASP A 143 7.99 16.74 -9.78
CA ASP A 143 9.39 16.73 -9.33
C ASP A 143 9.90 15.30 -9.24
N PRO A 144 10.92 14.93 -10.06
CA PRO A 144 11.39 13.54 -10.16
C PRO A 144 11.88 12.98 -8.83
N GLU A 145 12.49 13.81 -7.99
CA GLU A 145 13.03 13.39 -6.72
C GLU A 145 11.93 13.17 -5.67
N THR A 146 10.89 14.02 -5.64
CA THR A 146 9.72 13.79 -4.80
C THR A 146 9.01 12.49 -5.20
N LEU A 147 8.88 12.22 -6.51
CA LEU A 147 8.35 10.96 -7.02
C LEU A 147 9.24 9.77 -6.65
N ALA A 148 10.56 9.93 -6.71
CA ALA A 148 11.52 8.90 -6.29
C ALA A 148 11.31 8.52 -4.81
N TRP A 149 11.12 9.50 -3.93
CA TRP A 149 10.81 9.25 -2.52
C TRP A 149 9.50 8.48 -2.34
N VAL A 150 8.43 8.91 -3.01
CA VAL A 150 7.12 8.26 -2.93
C VAL A 150 7.21 6.79 -3.33
N HIS A 151 7.84 6.52 -4.48
CA HIS A 151 8.02 5.15 -4.98
C HIS A 151 8.93 4.31 -4.09
N LEU A 152 10.02 4.89 -3.56
CA LEU A 152 10.89 4.23 -2.61
C LEU A 152 10.12 3.84 -1.34
N ALA A 153 9.33 4.76 -0.78
CA ALA A 153 8.51 4.51 0.40
C ALA A 153 7.51 3.38 0.17
N GLU A 154 6.89 3.31 -1.00
CA GLU A 154 5.98 2.22 -1.38
C GLU A 154 6.72 0.90 -1.54
N ALA A 155 7.76 0.86 -2.40
CA ALA A 155 8.50 -0.36 -2.71
C ALA A 155 9.10 -1.01 -1.45
N THR A 156 9.79 -0.21 -0.62
CA THR A 156 10.39 -0.71 0.62
C THR A 156 9.34 -1.19 1.61
N SER A 157 8.16 -0.56 1.64
CA SER A 157 7.09 -0.90 2.57
C SER A 157 6.38 -2.20 2.21
N PHE A 158 6.03 -2.39 0.95
CA PHE A 158 5.41 -3.63 0.50
C PHE A 158 6.36 -4.82 0.66
N LEU A 159 7.63 -4.66 0.28
CA LEU A 159 8.62 -5.71 0.47
C LEU A 159 8.86 -6.03 1.95
N ALA A 160 9.00 -5.03 2.81
CA ALA A 160 9.19 -5.23 4.25
C ALA A 160 8.01 -5.97 4.89
N ALA A 161 6.78 -5.65 4.52
CA ALA A 161 5.59 -6.35 4.99
C ALA A 161 5.54 -7.80 4.46
N HIS A 162 5.88 -8.02 3.19
CA HIS A 162 5.97 -9.36 2.62
C HIS A 162 7.02 -10.22 3.33
N LEU A 163 8.22 -9.69 3.54
CA LEU A 163 9.27 -10.39 4.27
C LEU A 163 8.88 -10.70 5.72
N ARG A 164 8.11 -9.83 6.36
CA ARG A 164 7.68 -10.01 7.75
C ARG A 164 6.56 -11.04 7.90
N TYR A 165 5.55 -11.00 7.03
CA TYR A 165 4.28 -11.71 7.25
C TYR A 165 3.98 -12.83 6.26
N VAL A 166 4.76 -12.93 5.18
CA VAL A 166 4.52 -13.93 4.12
C VAL A 166 5.72 -14.82 3.90
N ARG A 167 6.86 -14.27 3.53
CA ARG A 167 8.05 -15.06 3.15
C ARG A 167 9.34 -14.43 3.71
N PRO A 168 9.67 -14.67 5.00
CA PRO A 168 10.88 -14.15 5.63
C PRO A 168 12.19 -14.54 4.94
N GLY A 169 12.22 -15.73 4.32
CA GLY A 169 13.37 -16.28 3.61
C GLY A 169 13.43 -15.96 2.11
N MET A 170 12.77 -14.89 1.63
CA MET A 170 12.87 -14.51 0.22
C MET A 170 14.33 -14.18 -0.15
N PRO A 171 14.92 -14.87 -1.16
CA PRO A 171 16.32 -14.64 -1.56
C PRO A 171 16.58 -13.19 -2.00
N LEU A 172 17.78 -12.69 -1.72
CA LEU A 172 18.17 -11.32 -2.10
C LEU A 172 18.02 -11.06 -3.61
N ALA A 173 18.38 -12.03 -4.44
CA ALA A 173 18.22 -11.93 -5.90
C ALA A 173 16.75 -11.73 -6.33
N GLU A 174 15.79 -12.35 -5.62
CA GLU A 174 14.36 -12.12 -5.87
C GLU A 174 13.92 -10.73 -5.36
N GLN A 175 14.46 -10.27 -4.22
CA GLN A 175 14.22 -8.91 -3.73
C GLN A 175 14.74 -7.87 -4.72
N ASP A 176 15.93 -8.06 -5.28
CA ASP A 176 16.48 -7.16 -6.31
C ASP A 176 15.63 -7.22 -7.60
N THR A 177 15.12 -8.39 -7.96
CA THR A 177 14.20 -8.50 -9.10
C THR A 177 12.88 -7.75 -8.83
N TYR A 178 12.38 -7.79 -7.60
CA TYR A 178 11.22 -6.99 -7.20
C TYR A 178 11.48 -5.49 -7.41
N TYR A 179 12.64 -4.96 -6.97
CA TYR A 179 12.98 -3.54 -7.18
C TYR A 179 13.09 -3.19 -8.66
N ARG A 180 13.75 -4.01 -9.49
CA ARG A 180 13.80 -3.81 -10.95
C ARG A 180 12.40 -3.76 -11.56
N GLN A 181 11.49 -4.61 -11.12
CA GLN A 181 10.12 -4.63 -11.63
C GLN A 181 9.33 -3.40 -11.14
N PHE A 182 9.47 -3.03 -9.88
CA PHE A 182 8.81 -1.84 -9.34
C PHE A 182 9.30 -0.56 -10.05
N ALA A 183 10.58 -0.50 -10.40
CA ALA A 183 11.20 0.59 -11.15
C ALA A 183 10.56 0.83 -12.53
N VAL A 184 9.97 -0.19 -13.16
CA VAL A 184 9.28 -0.04 -14.45
C VAL A 184 8.13 0.97 -14.35
N VAL A 185 7.29 0.85 -13.33
CA VAL A 185 6.16 1.76 -13.11
C VAL A 185 6.66 3.13 -12.64
N ALA A 186 7.65 3.17 -11.74
CA ALA A 186 8.24 4.39 -11.21
C ALA A 186 8.78 5.30 -12.32
N ARG A 187 9.55 4.73 -13.28
CA ARG A 187 10.08 5.48 -14.42
C ARG A 187 9.00 5.99 -15.38
N LYS A 188 7.94 5.21 -15.59
CA LYS A 188 6.78 5.65 -16.39
C LYS A 188 6.02 6.80 -15.70
N LEU A 189 6.16 6.96 -14.39
CA LEU A 189 5.66 8.10 -13.61
C LEU A 189 6.71 9.20 -13.45
N HIS A 190 7.86 9.12 -14.16
CA HIS A 190 8.94 10.10 -14.17
C HIS A 190 9.71 10.24 -12.85
N ALA A 191 9.69 9.24 -11.98
CA ALA A 191 10.54 9.21 -10.79
C ALA A 191 12.01 9.04 -11.18
N ASP A 192 12.91 9.80 -10.54
CA ASP A 192 14.36 9.70 -10.71
C ASP A 192 15.05 10.30 -9.46
N PRO A 193 16.00 9.58 -8.83
CA PRO A 193 16.52 8.25 -9.14
C PRO A 193 15.57 7.12 -8.72
N VAL A 194 15.63 5.98 -9.39
CA VAL A 194 14.83 4.80 -9.05
C VAL A 194 15.74 3.60 -8.75
N PRO A 195 15.66 3.02 -7.52
CA PRO A 195 16.52 1.91 -7.14
C PRO A 195 16.09 0.59 -7.83
N GLU A 196 17.08 -0.20 -8.25
CA GLU A 196 16.89 -1.51 -8.87
C GLU A 196 17.39 -2.69 -8.04
N SER A 197 17.82 -2.42 -6.79
CA SER A 197 18.24 -3.44 -5.86
C SER A 197 17.92 -3.02 -4.43
N ARG A 198 17.98 -3.97 -3.50
CA ARG A 198 17.84 -3.71 -2.07
C ARG A 198 18.91 -2.70 -1.59
N ALA A 199 20.15 -2.92 -1.98
CA ALA A 199 21.25 -2.04 -1.59
C ALA A 199 21.06 -0.61 -2.13
N ALA A 200 20.63 -0.45 -3.39
CA ALA A 200 20.33 0.86 -3.97
C ALA A 200 19.16 1.54 -3.27
N ALA A 201 18.13 0.79 -2.87
CA ALA A 201 17.00 1.32 -2.11
C ALA A 201 17.42 1.81 -0.71
N ASP A 202 18.24 1.04 -0.01
CA ASP A 202 18.79 1.42 1.31
C ASP A 202 19.68 2.68 1.20
N ALA A 203 20.50 2.78 0.15
CA ALA A 203 21.35 3.95 -0.12
C ALA A 203 20.49 5.21 -0.44
N LEU A 204 19.47 5.07 -1.29
CA LEU A 204 18.57 6.18 -1.62
C LEU A 204 17.79 6.65 -0.39
N GLU A 205 17.29 5.71 0.44
CA GLU A 205 16.60 6.07 1.69
C GLU A 205 17.52 6.91 2.59
N GLN A 206 18.80 6.54 2.73
CA GLN A 206 19.78 7.30 3.51
C GLN A 206 20.03 8.70 2.92
N ALA A 207 20.19 8.80 1.60
CA ALA A 207 20.42 10.05 0.91
C ALA A 207 19.23 11.03 1.03
N MET A 208 17.99 10.50 1.08
CA MET A 208 16.78 11.31 1.20
C MET A 208 16.50 11.81 2.64
N ARG A 209 17.06 11.14 3.67
CA ARG A 209 16.78 11.51 5.08
C ARG A 209 16.98 12.98 5.43
N PRO A 210 18.02 13.70 4.94
CA PRO A 210 18.20 15.12 5.25
C PRO A 210 17.08 16.02 4.74
N ARG A 211 16.27 15.56 3.78
CA ARG A 211 15.14 16.28 3.20
C ARG A 211 13.82 16.04 3.91
N LEU A 212 13.78 15.02 4.77
CA LEU A 212 12.57 14.67 5.50
C LEU A 212 12.32 15.63 6.66
N ARG A 213 11.07 15.96 6.88
CA ARG A 213 10.61 16.83 7.98
C ARG A 213 9.33 16.23 8.57
N ALA A 214 9.24 16.27 9.88
CA ALA A 214 8.02 15.90 10.59
C ALA A 214 7.35 17.16 11.13
N SER A 215 6.68 17.88 10.27
CA SER A 215 5.85 19.02 10.67
C SER A 215 4.68 18.56 11.57
N GLU A 216 3.98 19.50 12.15
CA GLU A 216 2.78 19.19 12.95
C GLU A 216 1.70 18.58 12.07
N GLU A 217 1.55 19.06 10.83
CA GLU A 217 0.65 18.51 9.81
C GLU A 217 1.01 17.05 9.49
N ALA A 218 2.30 16.73 9.30
CA ALA A 218 2.73 15.35 9.06
C ALA A 218 2.31 14.42 10.20
N ARG A 219 2.47 14.85 11.46
CA ARG A 219 2.04 14.08 12.62
C ARG A 219 0.51 13.98 12.73
N ALA A 220 -0.21 15.05 12.40
CA ALA A 220 -1.67 15.04 12.38
C ALA A 220 -2.21 14.06 11.31
N VAL A 221 -1.63 14.08 10.12
CA VAL A 221 -1.96 13.13 9.03
C VAL A 221 -1.66 11.70 9.44
N ALA A 222 -0.50 11.45 10.09
CA ALA A 222 -0.14 10.13 10.58
C ALA A 222 -1.17 9.61 11.61
N ARG A 223 -1.58 10.43 12.57
CA ARG A 223 -2.64 10.07 13.53
C ARG A 223 -3.96 9.75 12.83
N LEU A 224 -4.40 10.63 11.94
CA LEU A 224 -5.64 10.43 11.19
C LEU A 224 -5.62 9.13 10.38
N LEU A 225 -4.50 8.79 9.71
CA LEU A 225 -4.33 7.55 8.97
C LEU A 225 -4.45 6.30 9.89
N LEU A 226 -3.82 6.33 11.05
CA LEU A 226 -3.82 5.20 11.98
C LEU A 226 -5.18 5.03 12.70
N GLU A 227 -5.95 6.10 12.84
CA GLU A 227 -7.27 6.12 13.48
C GLU A 227 -8.42 5.75 12.54
N GLN A 228 -8.17 5.65 11.23
CA GLN A 228 -9.21 5.26 10.26
C GLN A 228 -9.88 3.94 10.65
N ARG A 229 -11.19 3.87 10.42
CA ARG A 229 -11.99 2.66 10.68
C ARG A 229 -12.85 2.36 9.43
N PRO A 230 -12.22 1.88 8.34
CA PRO A 230 -12.95 1.59 7.12
C PRO A 230 -13.99 0.49 7.33
N ARG A 231 -15.16 0.62 6.70
CA ARG A 231 -16.18 -0.44 6.71
C ARG A 231 -15.56 -1.74 6.21
N GLY A 232 -15.91 -2.86 6.82
CA GLY A 232 -15.35 -4.17 6.49
C GLY A 232 -13.99 -4.49 7.12
N ALA A 233 -13.21 -3.49 7.57
CA ALA A 233 -11.92 -3.69 8.22
C ALA A 233 -11.81 -3.04 9.61
N ALA A 234 -12.86 -2.40 10.09
CA ALA A 234 -12.82 -1.61 11.33
C ALA A 234 -12.31 -2.41 12.55
N ALA A 235 -12.65 -3.69 12.66
CA ALA A 235 -12.24 -4.55 13.77
C ALA A 235 -10.74 -4.91 13.72
N VAL A 236 -10.15 -5.03 12.52
CA VAL A 236 -8.74 -5.42 12.35
C VAL A 236 -7.82 -4.23 12.13
N GLN A 237 -8.36 -3.06 11.85
CA GLN A 237 -7.60 -1.84 11.57
C GLN A 237 -6.60 -1.46 12.67
N PRO A 238 -6.93 -1.51 13.99
CA PRO A 238 -5.96 -1.21 15.04
C PRO A 238 -4.75 -2.15 15.01
N LEU A 239 -4.97 -3.43 14.71
CA LEU A 239 -3.90 -4.40 14.56
C LEU A 239 -3.01 -4.08 13.36
N LEU A 240 -3.61 -3.75 12.21
CA LEU A 240 -2.86 -3.41 10.99
C LEU A 240 -2.09 -2.09 11.17
N ALA A 241 -2.67 -1.11 11.85
CA ALA A 241 -2.01 0.15 12.22
C ALA A 241 -0.80 -0.10 13.14
N ALA A 242 -0.97 -0.91 14.18
CA ALA A 242 0.12 -1.28 15.07
C ALA A 242 1.24 -2.04 14.35
N ALA A 243 0.88 -2.92 13.41
CA ALA A 243 1.81 -3.65 12.57
C ALA A 243 2.59 -2.73 11.62
N ALA A 244 1.93 -1.72 11.04
CA ALA A 244 2.57 -0.72 10.20
C ALA A 244 3.56 0.14 11.00
N VAL A 245 3.20 0.56 12.21
CA VAL A 245 4.10 1.31 13.12
C VAL A 245 5.28 0.44 13.55
N ASP A 246 5.07 -0.84 13.89
CA ASP A 246 6.17 -1.78 14.20
C ASP A 246 7.17 -1.92 13.03
N LEU A 247 6.66 -1.87 11.80
CA LEU A 247 7.47 -2.01 10.60
C LEU A 247 8.21 -0.74 10.17
N LEU A 248 7.83 0.44 10.70
CA LEU A 248 8.52 1.70 10.38
C LEU A 248 9.99 1.66 10.80
N PRO A 249 10.89 2.28 10.02
CA PRO A 249 12.25 2.53 10.47
C PRO A 249 12.26 3.35 11.78
N PRO A 250 13.24 3.11 12.67
CA PRO A 250 13.32 3.84 13.96
C PRO A 250 13.27 5.37 13.78
N TYR A 251 14.00 5.91 12.82
CA TYR A 251 14.03 7.35 12.55
C TYR A 251 12.64 7.91 12.21
N ALA A 252 11.87 7.21 11.37
CA ALA A 252 10.56 7.66 10.95
C ALA A 252 9.55 7.61 12.12
N ARG A 253 9.61 6.59 12.97
CA ARG A 253 8.82 6.54 14.20
C ARG A 253 9.12 7.72 15.11
N THR A 254 10.40 7.98 15.37
CA THR A 254 10.83 9.13 16.19
C THR A 254 10.34 10.45 15.60
N MET A 255 10.53 10.67 14.29
CA MET A 255 10.08 11.89 13.63
C MET A 255 8.58 12.10 13.76
N LEU A 256 7.77 11.06 13.57
CA LEU A 256 6.31 11.13 13.66
C LEU A 256 5.77 11.11 15.09
N GLY A 257 6.62 10.93 16.10
CA GLY A 257 6.21 10.79 17.49
C GLY A 257 5.41 9.51 17.76
N LEU A 258 5.66 8.46 16.97
CA LEU A 258 4.98 7.18 17.10
C LEU A 258 5.80 6.23 17.98
N HIS A 259 5.11 5.57 18.91
CA HIS A 259 5.71 4.59 19.81
C HIS A 259 5.47 3.16 19.32
N PRO A 260 6.36 2.22 19.65
CA PRO A 260 6.08 0.80 19.46
C PRO A 260 4.74 0.41 20.10
N PRO A 261 4.05 -0.63 19.59
CA PRO A 261 2.76 -1.06 20.17
C PRO A 261 2.87 -1.32 21.67
N SER A 262 1.92 -0.81 22.46
CA SER A 262 1.91 -0.90 23.93
C SER A 262 1.88 -2.35 24.46
N LEU A 263 1.26 -3.27 23.71
CA LEU A 263 1.24 -4.70 24.01
C LEU A 263 2.53 -5.42 23.64
N GLY A 264 3.56 -4.68 23.17
CA GLY A 264 4.78 -5.23 22.61
C GLY A 264 4.65 -5.66 21.16
N THR A 265 5.81 -5.84 20.51
CA THR A 265 5.85 -6.12 19.06
C THR A 265 5.53 -7.59 18.74
N LEU A 266 5.87 -8.55 19.62
CA LEU A 266 5.66 -9.97 19.38
C LEU A 266 4.18 -10.37 19.27
N PRO A 267 3.29 -9.98 20.20
CA PRO A 267 1.86 -10.23 20.07
C PRO A 267 1.24 -9.62 18.79
N VAL A 268 1.61 -8.40 18.44
CA VAL A 268 1.13 -7.73 17.23
C VAL A 268 1.56 -8.50 15.98
N ARG A 269 2.82 -8.93 15.92
CA ARG A 269 3.35 -9.73 14.80
C ARG A 269 2.64 -11.07 14.67
N ALA A 270 2.45 -11.80 15.78
CA ALA A 270 1.77 -13.08 15.81
C ALA A 270 0.30 -12.95 15.36
N ALA A 271 -0.43 -11.97 15.88
CA ALA A 271 -1.83 -11.70 15.51
C ALA A 271 -1.96 -11.30 14.03
N THR A 272 -1.06 -10.44 13.52
CA THR A 272 -1.05 -10.02 12.11
C THR A 272 -0.73 -11.21 11.20
N TYR A 273 0.21 -12.06 11.57
CA TYR A 273 0.51 -13.29 10.84
C TYR A 273 -0.69 -14.24 10.81
N GLY A 274 -1.36 -14.43 11.97
CA GLY A 274 -2.59 -15.23 12.09
C GLY A 274 -3.72 -14.71 11.20
N LEU A 275 -3.95 -13.39 11.19
CA LEU A 275 -4.90 -12.76 10.28
C LEU A 275 -4.55 -13.04 8.81
N GLY A 276 -3.29 -12.91 8.43
CA GLY A 276 -2.82 -13.22 7.08
C GLY A 276 -3.10 -14.66 6.69
N ARG A 277 -2.83 -15.63 7.58
CA ARG A 277 -3.17 -17.04 7.34
C ARG A 277 -4.67 -17.28 7.15
N THR A 278 -5.49 -16.63 7.97
CA THR A 278 -6.96 -16.73 7.87
C THR A 278 -7.46 -16.19 6.53
N LEU A 279 -6.95 -15.04 6.09
CA LEU A 279 -7.35 -14.48 4.80
C LEU A 279 -6.83 -15.31 3.62
N ARG A 280 -5.59 -15.82 3.66
CA ARG A 280 -5.08 -16.76 2.63
C ARG A 280 -5.99 -17.98 2.50
N TRP A 281 -6.37 -18.59 3.62
CA TRP A 281 -7.35 -19.68 3.62
C TRP A 281 -8.69 -19.24 2.99
N ALA A 282 -9.21 -18.07 3.35
CA ALA A 282 -10.47 -17.56 2.82
C ALA A 282 -10.42 -17.35 1.29
N PHE A 283 -9.28 -16.93 0.74
CA PHE A 283 -9.08 -16.72 -0.70
C PHE A 283 -8.59 -18.00 -1.45
N GLY A 284 -8.37 -19.13 -0.75
CA GLY A 284 -7.92 -20.38 -1.36
C GLY A 284 -6.46 -20.37 -1.79
N ARG A 285 -5.64 -19.65 -1.03
CA ARG A 285 -4.20 -19.49 -1.26
C ARG A 285 -3.38 -20.13 -0.17
#